data_38f51332e0592b2c35c42e66266cfde1
#
_entry.id   38f51332e0592b2c35c42e66266cfde1
#
_cell.length_a   1.000
_cell.length_b   1.000
_cell.length_c   1.000
_cell.angle_alpha   90.00
_cell.angle_beta   90.00
_cell.angle_gamma   90.00
#
_symmetry.space_group_name_H-M   'P 1'
#
loop_
_entity.id
_entity.type
_entity.pdbx_description
1 polymer ?
#
loop_
_entity_poly.entity_id
_entity_poly.type
_entity_poly.pdbx_seq_one_letter_code
_entity_poly.pdbx_strand_id
1 'polypeptide(L)' 'MCELKVILKGKTIMEDVVRITKEKDTIKIQSLLGETKTIRGNIVDVNLTKQEAIIESS' A
#
# COMPACT_ATOMS: atom_id res chain seq x y z
N MET A 1 -8.40 -3.36 -14.72
CA MET A 1 -7.21 -3.63 -13.91
C MET A 1 -7.33 -2.93 -12.56
N CYS A 2 -7.10 -3.65 -11.48
CA CYS A 2 -7.27 -3.08 -10.15
C CYS A 2 -5.98 -2.45 -9.67
N GLU A 3 -5.94 -1.14 -9.73
CA GLU A 3 -4.81 -0.38 -9.23
C GLU A 3 -5.22 0.20 -7.88
N LEU A 4 -4.38 -0.02 -6.89
CA LEU A 4 -4.68 0.40 -5.54
C LEU A 4 -3.95 1.68 -5.17
N LYS A 5 -4.58 2.46 -4.30
CA LYS A 5 -3.94 3.58 -3.65
C LYS A 5 -3.55 3.13 -2.25
N VAL A 6 -2.35 3.43 -1.85
CA VAL A 6 -1.91 3.11 -0.50
C VAL A 6 -1.98 4.37 0.35
N ILE A 7 -2.73 4.27 1.43
CA ILE A 7 -3.00 5.40 2.31
C ILE A 7 -2.33 5.19 3.67
N LEU A 8 -1.55 6.15 4.08
CA LEU A 8 -0.88 6.13 5.38
C LEU A 8 -1.25 7.41 6.14
N LYS A 9 -1.85 7.24 7.31
CA LYS A 9 -2.28 8.35 8.16
C LYS A 9 -3.16 9.36 7.41
N GLY A 10 -4.08 8.84 6.61
CA GLY A 10 -4.99 9.67 5.86
C GLY A 10 -4.42 10.32 4.61
N LYS A 11 -3.17 10.00 4.26
CA LYS A 11 -2.54 10.54 3.06
C LYS A 11 -2.22 9.44 2.07
N THR A 12 -2.49 9.69 0.81
CA THR A 12 -2.11 8.78 -0.26
C THR A 12 -0.60 8.88 -0.47
N ILE A 13 0.11 7.81 -0.23
CA ILE A 13 1.57 7.79 -0.37
C ILE A 13 2.03 7.16 -1.67
N MET A 14 1.18 6.39 -2.31
CA MET A 14 1.48 5.81 -3.62
C MET A 14 0.19 5.46 -4.33
N GLU A 15 0.16 5.69 -5.64
CA GLU A 15 -0.98 5.33 -6.49
C GLU A 15 -0.54 4.28 -7.50
N ASP A 16 -1.50 3.69 -8.17
CA ASP A 16 -1.26 2.67 -9.19
C ASP A 16 -0.45 1.50 -8.64
N VAL A 17 -0.73 1.14 -7.40
CA VAL A 17 -0.04 0.03 -6.73
C VAL A 17 -0.58 -1.29 -7.25
N VAL A 18 0.31 -2.14 -7.73
CA VAL A 18 -0.06 -3.45 -8.28
C VAL A 18 0.40 -4.59 -7.41
N ARG A 19 1.25 -4.33 -6.43
CA ARG A 19 1.74 -5.38 -5.54
C ARG A 19 2.02 -4.83 -4.15
N ILE A 20 1.56 -5.56 -3.15
CA ILE A 20 1.83 -5.25 -1.76
C ILE A 20 2.31 -6.54 -1.10
N THR A 21 3.48 -6.49 -0.48
CA THR A 21 4.05 -7.65 0.19
C THR A 21 4.34 -7.28 1.64
N LYS A 22 3.90 -8.13 2.55
CA LYS A 22 4.21 -7.94 3.97
C LYS A 22 5.24 -8.95 4.41
N GLU A 23 6.33 -8.46 5.01
CA GLU A 23 7.36 -9.30 5.59
C GLU A 23 7.62 -8.85 7.01
N LYS A 24 7.28 -9.68 7.99
CA LYS A 24 7.42 -9.35 9.41
C LYS A 24 6.75 -8.01 9.70
N ASP A 25 7.52 -6.98 10.00
CA ASP A 25 7.00 -5.66 10.33
C ASP A 25 7.08 -4.68 9.16
N THR A 26 7.44 -5.17 7.99
CA THR A 26 7.72 -4.32 6.84
C THR A 26 6.73 -4.57 5.73
N ILE A 27 6.23 -3.50 5.14
CA ILE A 27 5.33 -3.56 3.99
C ILE A 27 6.08 -3.01 2.79
N LYS A 28 6.15 -3.81 1.74
CA LYS A 28 6.77 -3.38 0.49
C LYS A 28 5.67 -3.18 -0.55
N ILE A 29 5.63 -2.00 -1.14
CA ILE A 29 4.63 -1.69 -2.16
C ILE A 29 5.32 -1.38 -3.47
N GLN A 30 4.69 -1.79 -4.56
CA GLN A 30 5.24 -1.61 -5.89
C GLN A 30 4.16 -1.07 -6.81
N SER A 31 4.50 -0.03 -7.57
CA SER A 31 3.56 0.58 -8.50
C SER A 31 3.67 -0.05 -9.88
N LEU A 32 2.70 0.26 -10.71
CA LEU A 32 2.67 -0.19 -12.10
C LEU A 32 3.90 0.29 -12.88
N LEU A 33 4.45 1.44 -12.50
CA LEU A 33 5.61 2.02 -13.17
C LEU A 33 6.94 1.46 -12.65
N GLY A 34 6.89 0.52 -11.72
CA GLY A 34 8.09 -0.10 -11.19
C GLY A 34 8.67 0.57 -9.96
N GLU A 35 8.04 1.64 -9.49
CA GLU A 35 8.47 2.27 -8.26
C GLU A 35 8.20 1.37 -7.06
N THR A 36 9.11 1.34 -6.11
CA THR A 36 8.93 0.55 -4.90
C THR A 36 9.13 1.42 -3.68
N LYS A 37 8.40 1.09 -2.63
CA LYS A 37 8.52 1.78 -1.35
C LYS A 37 8.39 0.77 -0.24
N THR A 38 9.21 0.92 0.78
CA THR A 38 9.19 0.04 1.94
C THR A 38 8.83 0.83 3.17
N ILE A 39 7.85 0.36 3.91
CA ILE A 39 7.33 1.04 5.09
C ILE A 39 7.25 0.05 6.24
N ARG A 40 7.67 0.47 7.42
CA ARG A 40 7.49 -0.34 8.63
C ARG A 40 6.09 -0.11 9.17
N GLY A 41 5.34 -1.19 9.29
CA GLY A 41 3.98 -1.07 9.80
C GLY A 41 3.12 -2.27 9.48
N ASN A 42 1.83 -2.07 9.55
CA ASN A 42 0.85 -3.12 9.33
C ASN A 42 -0.22 -2.66 8.37
N ILE A 43 -0.82 -3.62 7.69
CA ILE A 43 -1.97 -3.36 6.84
C ILE A 43 -3.19 -3.33 7.74
N VAL A 44 -3.93 -2.22 7.69
CA VAL A 44 -5.12 -2.05 8.52
C VAL A 44 -6.36 -2.51 7.79
N ASP A 45 -6.48 -2.15 6.52
CA ASP A 45 -7.67 -2.45 5.74
C ASP A 45 -7.34 -2.43 4.25
N VAL A 46 -7.98 -3.31 3.51
CA VAL A 46 -7.89 -3.31 2.05
C VAL A 46 -9.31 -3.27 1.52
N ASN A 47 -9.65 -2.21 0.81
CA ASN A 47 -10.97 -2.01 0.26
C ASN A 47 -10.91 -2.05 -1.26
N LEU A 48 -11.33 -3.17 -1.84
CA LEU A 48 -11.24 -3.35 -3.28
C LEU A 48 -12.28 -2.54 -4.05
N THR A 49 -13.41 -2.24 -3.39
CA THR A 49 -14.44 -1.42 -4.01
C THR A 49 -13.95 -0.01 -4.24
N LYS A 50 -13.25 0.54 -3.25
CA LYS A 50 -12.67 1.88 -3.35
C LYS A 50 -11.26 1.85 -3.91
N GLN A 51 -10.71 0.66 -4.11
CA GLN A 51 -9.34 0.47 -4.59
C GLN A 51 -8.32 1.18 -3.70
N GLU A 52 -8.44 0.93 -2.40
CA GLU A 52 -7.58 1.54 -1.39
C GLU A 52 -7.02 0.49 -0.46
N ALA A 53 -5.78 0.68 -0.06
CA ALA A 53 -5.16 -0.12 0.99
C ALA A 53 -4.69 0.84 2.07
N ILE A 54 -5.20 0.66 3.26
CA ILE A 54 -4.88 1.53 4.38
C ILE A 54 -3.85 0.84 5.25
N ILE A 55 -2.75 1.50 5.49
CA ILE A 55 -1.68 0.97 6.33
C ILE A 55 -1.42 1.92 7.48
N GLU A 56 -0.75 1.41 8.49
CA GLU A 56 -0.39 2.23 9.63
C GLU A 56 1.07 1.95 9.97
N SER A 57 1.81 3.00 10.29
CA SER A 57 3.22 2.87 10.61
C SER A 57 3.39 2.42 12.06
N SER A 58 4.40 1.62 12.29
CA SER A 58 4.69 1.16 13.65
C SER A 58 5.66 2.11 14.35
#